data_8db696d5479efc4ab0549d01be90b51c
#
_entry.id   8db696d5479efc4ab0549d01be90b51c
#
_cell.length_a   1.000
_cell.length_b   1.000
_cell.length_c   1.000
_cell.angle_alpha   90.00
_cell.angle_beta   90.00
_cell.angle_gamma   90.00
#
_symmetry.space_group_name_H-M   'P 1'
#
loop_
_entity.id
_entity.type
_entity.pdbx_description
1 polymer ?
#
loop_
_entity_poly.entity_id
_entity_poly.type
_entity_poly.pdbx_seq_one_letter_code
_entity_poly.pdbx_strand_id
1 'polypeptide(L)'
;PVPGCQAAGLDLAEIAHLQLMTAKPFIYVFNTDDAGLADTAMQDELRALVAPADAIFLDAKFESELVELEEDEAREMLAENGQEESGLDQLARVGFHTLGLQTYLTAGPKESRAWTIHQAGPPPRRPVSSTPTSRRASSRPR
;
A
#
# COMPACT_ATOMS: atom_id res chain seq x y z
N PRO A 1 -2.55 -15.07 9.87
CA PRO A 1 -3.75 -15.93 9.94
C PRO A 1 -3.73 -16.71 11.24
N VAL A 2 -4.85 -16.75 11.96
CA VAL A 2 -4.98 -17.46 13.23
C VAL A 2 -4.97 -18.97 12.93
N PRO A 3 -3.87 -19.69 13.17
CA PRO A 3 -3.79 -21.12 12.82
C PRO A 3 -4.91 -21.94 13.46
N GLY A 4 -5.36 -21.53 14.65
CA GLY A 4 -6.46 -22.17 15.36
C GLY A 4 -7.82 -22.05 14.70
N CYS A 5 -8.13 -20.91 14.06
CA CYS A 5 -9.41 -20.72 13.37
C CYS A 5 -9.48 -21.52 12.08
N GLN A 6 -8.39 -21.58 11.33
CA GLN A 6 -8.30 -22.41 10.12
C GLN A 6 -8.39 -23.90 10.44
N ALA A 7 -7.71 -24.34 11.52
CA ALA A 7 -7.78 -25.71 11.99
C ALA A 7 -9.19 -26.11 12.50
N ALA A 8 -9.95 -25.14 13.03
CA ALA A 8 -11.33 -25.33 13.50
C ALA A 8 -12.38 -25.16 12.40
N GLY A 9 -11.99 -24.82 11.17
CA GLY A 9 -12.92 -24.56 10.05
C GLY A 9 -13.81 -23.34 10.23
N LEU A 10 -13.40 -22.38 11.09
CA LEU A 10 -14.15 -21.15 11.34
C LEU A 10 -13.87 -20.13 10.23
N ASP A 11 -14.92 -19.48 9.71
CA ASP A 11 -14.77 -18.36 8.81
C ASP A 11 -14.30 -17.11 9.56
N LEU A 12 -13.17 -16.54 9.16
CA LEU A 12 -12.64 -15.30 9.74
C LEU A 12 -13.62 -14.13 9.58
N ALA A 13 -14.51 -14.17 8.60
CA ALA A 13 -15.55 -13.15 8.41
C ALA A 13 -16.54 -13.11 9.57
N GLU A 14 -16.85 -14.26 10.17
CA GLU A 14 -17.79 -14.33 11.32
C GLU A 14 -17.24 -13.63 12.58
N ILE A 15 -15.93 -13.65 12.75
CA ILE A 15 -15.24 -13.04 13.90
C ILE A 15 -14.58 -11.69 13.58
N ALA A 16 -14.76 -11.16 12.37
CA ALA A 16 -14.17 -9.89 11.94
C ALA A 16 -14.59 -8.72 12.85
N HIS A 17 -15.80 -8.77 13.41
CA HIS A 17 -16.33 -7.77 14.34
C HIS A 17 -15.53 -7.67 15.65
N LEU A 18 -14.77 -8.71 16.02
CA LEU A 18 -13.92 -8.71 17.22
C LEU A 18 -12.61 -7.93 17.02
N GLN A 19 -12.28 -7.54 15.79
CA GLN A 19 -11.07 -6.75 15.46
C GLN A 19 -9.75 -7.36 16.01
N LEU A 20 -9.66 -8.68 16.06
CA LEU A 20 -8.49 -9.38 16.61
C LEU A 20 -7.21 -9.04 15.84
N MET A 21 -6.17 -8.64 16.54
CA MET A 21 -4.86 -8.35 15.92
C MET A 21 -4.30 -9.57 15.17
N THR A 22 -4.48 -10.74 15.74
CA THR A 22 -4.02 -12.02 15.15
C THR A 22 -4.80 -12.45 13.90
N ALA A 23 -5.96 -11.83 13.63
CA ALA A 23 -6.74 -12.05 12.42
C ALA A 23 -6.34 -11.12 11.27
N LYS A 24 -5.56 -10.07 11.56
CA LYS A 24 -5.09 -9.12 10.54
C LYS A 24 -3.91 -9.68 9.75
N PRO A 25 -3.79 -9.33 8.47
CA PRO A 25 -2.55 -9.61 7.74
C PRO A 25 -1.41 -8.81 8.33
N PHE A 26 -0.19 -9.36 8.26
CA PHE A 26 1.01 -8.71 8.75
C PHE A 26 2.18 -9.01 7.81
N ILE A 27 3.17 -8.12 7.83
CA ILE A 27 4.38 -8.19 7.04
C ILE A 27 5.54 -8.24 8.03
N TYR A 28 6.52 -9.10 7.79
CA TYR A 28 7.77 -9.08 8.53
C TYR A 28 8.74 -8.11 7.90
N VAL A 29 9.26 -7.19 8.69
CA VAL A 29 10.31 -6.26 8.27
C VAL A 29 11.59 -6.63 9.01
N PHE A 30 12.57 -7.11 8.27
CA PHE A 30 13.90 -7.44 8.78
C PHE A 30 14.82 -6.26 8.58
N ASN A 31 15.22 -5.63 9.69
CA ASN A 31 16.23 -4.59 9.66
C ASN A 31 17.60 -5.23 9.67
N THR A 32 18.37 -4.98 8.62
CA THR A 32 19.70 -5.56 8.41
C THR A 32 20.65 -4.49 7.86
N ASP A 33 21.91 -4.82 7.75
CA ASP A 33 22.94 -3.99 7.10
C ASP A 33 23.13 -4.36 5.62
N ASP A 34 24.03 -3.66 4.95
CA ASP A 34 24.37 -3.90 3.54
C ASP A 34 24.79 -5.36 3.28
N ALA A 35 25.50 -5.97 4.22
CA ALA A 35 25.93 -7.36 4.09
C ALA A 35 24.72 -8.31 4.10
N GLY A 36 23.75 -8.08 4.97
CA GLY A 36 22.52 -8.87 5.02
C GLY A 36 21.59 -8.58 3.83
N LEU A 37 21.60 -7.36 3.27
CA LEU A 37 20.87 -7.05 2.03
C LEU A 37 21.48 -7.77 0.83
N ALA A 38 22.78 -8.04 0.82
CA ALA A 38 23.45 -8.81 -0.21
C ALA A 38 23.35 -10.34 -0.03
N ASP A 39 23.03 -10.83 1.17
CA ASP A 39 22.93 -12.27 1.47
C ASP A 39 21.54 -12.83 1.10
N THR A 40 21.41 -13.20 -0.15
CA THR A 40 20.17 -13.80 -0.67
C THR A 40 19.84 -15.14 -0.01
N ALA A 41 20.83 -15.93 0.40
CA ALA A 41 20.63 -17.23 1.03
C ALA A 41 19.96 -17.06 2.40
N MET A 42 20.48 -16.15 3.23
CA MET A 42 19.87 -15.81 4.53
C MET A 42 18.44 -15.27 4.33
N GLN A 43 18.23 -14.38 3.34
CA GLN A 43 16.91 -13.83 3.07
C GLN A 43 15.90 -14.92 2.68
N ASP A 44 16.31 -15.91 1.86
CA ASP A 44 15.44 -17.00 1.44
C ASP A 44 15.08 -17.94 2.61
N GLU A 45 16.03 -18.21 3.51
CA GLU A 45 15.76 -18.94 4.75
C GLU A 45 14.73 -18.21 5.63
N LEU A 46 14.90 -16.90 5.80
CA LEU A 46 13.97 -16.09 6.59
C LEU A 46 12.59 -16.00 5.94
N ARG A 47 12.51 -15.84 4.61
CA ARG A 47 11.25 -15.91 3.87
C ARG A 47 10.54 -17.25 4.07
N ALA A 48 11.29 -18.35 3.99
CA ALA A 48 10.73 -19.68 4.22
C ALA A 48 10.20 -19.86 5.65
N LEU A 49 10.90 -19.29 6.64
CA LEU A 49 10.50 -19.35 8.04
C LEU A 49 9.19 -18.64 8.33
N VAL A 50 8.96 -17.48 7.69
CA VAL A 50 7.79 -16.63 7.95
C VAL A 50 6.62 -16.90 6.99
N ALA A 51 6.80 -17.75 5.99
CA ALA A 51 5.76 -18.11 5.04
C ALA A 51 4.46 -18.56 5.75
N PRO A 52 3.28 -18.22 5.27
CA PRO A 52 2.96 -17.51 4.01
C PRO A 52 2.93 -15.98 4.12
N ALA A 53 3.44 -15.37 5.18
CA ALA A 53 3.49 -13.92 5.32
C ALA A 53 4.61 -13.33 4.45
N ASP A 54 4.42 -12.08 4.01
CA ASP A 54 5.42 -11.35 3.26
C ASP A 54 6.60 -10.93 4.17
N ALA A 55 7.80 -10.93 3.61
CA ALA A 55 9.03 -10.50 4.26
C ALA A 55 9.73 -9.42 3.44
N ILE A 56 10.13 -8.35 4.10
CA ILE A 56 10.86 -7.22 3.53
C ILE A 56 12.18 -7.09 4.29
N PHE A 57 13.25 -6.78 3.57
CA PHE A 57 14.57 -6.53 4.13
C PHE A 57 14.96 -5.10 3.81
N LEU A 58 15.38 -4.36 4.80
CA LEU A 58 15.83 -2.97 4.64
C LEU A 58 16.89 -2.62 5.69
N ASP A 59 17.70 -1.61 5.40
CA ASP A 59 18.53 -0.94 6.38
C ASP A 59 17.86 0.37 6.80
N ALA A 60 17.35 0.42 8.03
CA ALA A 60 16.63 1.59 8.54
C ALA A 60 17.53 2.84 8.65
N LYS A 61 18.85 2.66 8.82
CA LYS A 61 19.79 3.78 8.84
C LYS A 61 19.93 4.36 7.44
N PHE A 62 20.16 3.52 6.44
CA PHE A 62 20.23 3.92 5.05
C PHE A 62 18.94 4.61 4.59
N GLU A 63 17.77 4.05 4.93
CA GLU A 63 16.48 4.67 4.63
C GLU A 63 16.34 6.07 5.26
N SER A 64 16.84 6.26 6.48
CA SER A 64 16.78 7.60 7.11
C SER A 64 17.70 8.61 6.42
N GLU A 65 18.83 8.18 5.90
CA GLU A 65 19.74 9.03 5.11
C GLU A 65 19.09 9.41 3.76
N LEU A 66 18.41 8.46 3.09
CA LEU A 66 17.70 8.73 1.83
C LEU A 66 16.60 9.79 1.97
N VAL A 67 15.88 9.81 3.09
CA VAL A 67 14.80 10.78 3.32
C VAL A 67 15.32 12.21 3.45
N GLU A 68 16.59 12.42 3.82
CA GLU A 68 17.20 13.73 3.94
C GLU A 68 17.72 14.29 2.60
N LEU A 69 17.77 13.44 1.55
CA LEU A 69 18.30 13.82 0.24
C LEU A 69 17.19 14.32 -0.72
N GLU A 70 17.60 15.08 -1.71
CA GLU A 70 16.74 15.40 -2.86
C GLU A 70 16.52 14.13 -3.72
N GLU A 71 15.40 14.10 -4.45
CA GLU A 71 14.96 12.90 -5.17
C GLU A 71 16.00 12.33 -6.15
N ASP A 72 16.76 13.21 -6.82
CA ASP A 72 17.79 12.79 -7.78
C ASP A 72 19.03 12.21 -7.05
N GLU A 73 19.43 12.82 -5.94
CA GLU A 73 20.54 12.33 -5.11
C GLU A 73 20.20 10.99 -4.44
N ALA A 74 18.97 10.84 -3.96
CA ALA A 74 18.49 9.58 -3.40
C ALA A 74 18.51 8.44 -4.42
N ARG A 75 18.15 8.72 -5.68
CA ARG A 75 18.22 7.73 -6.77
C ARG A 75 19.65 7.32 -7.09
N GLU A 76 20.60 8.28 -7.11
CA GLU A 76 22.01 7.98 -7.34
C GLU A 76 22.53 7.08 -6.21
N MET A 77 22.22 7.40 -4.95
CA MET A 77 22.65 6.65 -3.80
C MET A 77 22.08 5.23 -3.77
N LEU A 78 20.81 5.04 -4.16
CA LEU A 78 20.20 3.71 -4.32
C LEU A 78 20.93 2.90 -5.41
N ALA A 79 21.21 3.51 -6.56
CA ALA A 79 21.90 2.85 -7.66
C ALA A 79 23.35 2.45 -7.30
N GLU A 80 24.07 3.26 -6.53
CA GLU A 80 25.41 2.94 -6.03
C GLU A 80 25.39 1.70 -5.11
N ASN A 81 24.31 1.54 -4.32
CA ASN A 81 24.12 0.38 -3.45
C ASN A 81 23.43 -0.81 -4.15
N GLY A 82 23.22 -0.73 -5.47
CA GLY A 82 22.63 -1.80 -6.26
C GLY A 82 21.15 -2.05 -5.97
N GLN A 83 20.45 -1.07 -5.41
CA GLN A 83 19.02 -1.13 -5.11
C GLN A 83 18.23 -0.39 -6.18
N GLU A 84 17.11 -0.98 -6.62
CA GLU A 84 16.22 -0.36 -7.62
C GLU A 84 15.17 0.56 -6.99
N GLU A 85 14.79 0.29 -5.75
CA GLU A 85 13.78 1.06 -5.00
C GLU A 85 14.18 1.13 -3.52
N SER A 86 13.68 2.14 -2.80
CA SER A 86 13.89 2.22 -1.35
C SER A 86 13.11 1.12 -0.62
N GLY A 87 13.58 0.73 0.57
CA GLY A 87 12.87 -0.24 1.42
C GLY A 87 11.50 0.28 1.85
N LEU A 88 11.35 1.61 1.99
CA LEU A 88 10.06 2.25 2.29
C LEU A 88 9.08 2.13 1.12
N ASP A 89 9.53 2.31 -0.13
CA ASP A 89 8.69 2.11 -1.32
C ASP A 89 8.28 0.64 -1.45
N GLN A 90 9.24 -0.28 -1.22
CA GLN A 90 8.96 -1.70 -1.17
C GLN A 90 7.91 -2.04 -0.10
N LEU A 91 8.03 -1.46 1.10
CA LEU A 91 7.05 -1.63 2.19
C LEU A 91 5.66 -1.12 1.78
N ALA A 92 5.58 0.04 1.16
CA ALA A 92 4.33 0.60 0.68
C ALA A 92 3.69 -0.32 -0.37
N ARG A 93 4.45 -0.78 -1.36
CA ARG A 93 3.99 -1.66 -2.42
C ARG A 93 3.48 -3.00 -1.88
N VAL A 94 4.26 -3.66 -1.03
CA VAL A 94 3.88 -4.93 -0.40
C VAL A 94 2.68 -4.74 0.52
N GLY A 95 2.63 -3.63 1.29
CA GLY A 95 1.50 -3.29 2.14
C GLY A 95 0.19 -3.12 1.36
N PHE A 96 0.21 -2.43 0.23
CA PHE A 96 -0.95 -2.31 -0.67
C PHE A 96 -1.41 -3.67 -1.17
N HIS A 97 -0.48 -4.54 -1.55
CA HIS A 97 -0.79 -5.90 -2.01
C HIS A 97 -1.40 -6.75 -0.89
N THR A 98 -0.77 -6.78 0.28
CA THR A 98 -1.20 -7.57 1.44
C THR A 98 -2.58 -7.15 1.95
N LEU A 99 -2.90 -5.86 1.85
CA LEU A 99 -4.21 -5.31 2.20
C LEU A 99 -5.24 -5.41 1.06
N GLY A 100 -4.85 -5.89 -0.11
CA GLY A 100 -5.72 -5.94 -1.30
C GLY A 100 -6.18 -4.55 -1.75
N LEU A 101 -5.32 -3.55 -1.61
CA LEU A 101 -5.60 -2.18 -2.01
C LEU A 101 -5.13 -1.90 -3.44
N GLN A 102 -5.79 -0.96 -4.08
CA GLN A 102 -5.38 -0.40 -5.36
C GLN A 102 -5.69 1.09 -5.43
N THR A 103 -4.93 1.81 -6.25
CA THR A 103 -5.17 3.22 -6.51
C THR A 103 -6.05 3.38 -7.73
N TYR A 104 -7.13 4.15 -7.57
CA TYR A 104 -8.02 4.56 -8.64
C TYR A 104 -7.90 6.06 -8.88
N LEU A 105 -7.61 6.46 -10.11
CA LEU A 105 -7.44 7.85 -10.48
C LEU A 105 -8.71 8.40 -11.12
N THR A 106 -9.12 9.58 -10.67
CA THR A 106 -10.17 10.36 -11.32
C THR A 106 -9.59 11.68 -11.83
N ALA A 107 -9.87 12.03 -13.06
CA ALA A 107 -9.49 13.30 -13.64
C ALA A 107 -10.73 14.03 -14.17
N GLY A 108 -10.80 15.32 -13.92
CA GLY A 108 -11.89 16.18 -14.37
C GLY A 108 -11.39 17.60 -14.63
N PRO A 109 -12.22 18.47 -15.24
CA PRO A 109 -11.81 19.83 -15.59
C PRO A 109 -11.40 20.70 -14.39
N LYS A 110 -11.83 20.34 -13.19
CA LYS A 110 -11.59 21.10 -11.96
C LYS A 110 -10.54 20.48 -11.04
N GLU A 111 -10.44 19.15 -11.04
CA GLU A 111 -9.49 18.44 -10.16
C GLU A 111 -9.13 17.07 -10.72
N SER A 112 -7.94 16.62 -10.34
CA SER A 112 -7.52 15.23 -10.48
C SER A 112 -7.26 14.68 -9.07
N ARG A 113 -7.73 13.46 -8.79
CA ARG A 113 -7.62 12.86 -7.46
C ARG A 113 -7.31 11.38 -7.53
N ALA A 114 -6.43 10.94 -6.64
CA ALA A 114 -6.17 9.53 -6.38
C ALA A 114 -7.05 9.04 -5.21
N TRP A 115 -7.62 7.85 -5.35
CA TRP A 115 -8.44 7.18 -4.35
C TRP A 115 -7.86 5.82 -4.06
N THR A 116 -7.77 5.47 -2.79
CA THR A 116 -7.41 4.11 -2.38
C THR A 116 -8.69 3.31 -2.20
N ILE A 117 -8.80 2.18 -2.91
CA ILE A 117 -9.96 1.28 -2.86
C ILE A 117 -9.48 -0.17 -2.69
N HIS A 118 -10.32 -1.04 -2.14
CA HIS A 118 -10.06 -2.48 -2.15
C HIS A 118 -10.26 -3.05 -3.57
N GLN A 119 -9.42 -3.99 -3.98
CA GLN A 119 -9.45 -4.61 -5.31
C GLN A 119 -10.80 -5.25 -5.65
N ALA A 120 -11.53 -5.76 -4.65
CA ALA A 120 -12.87 -6.33 -4.81
C ALA A 120 -14.00 -5.32 -4.52
N GLY A 121 -13.67 -4.06 -4.25
CA GLY A 121 -14.64 -3.02 -3.90
C GLY A 121 -15.31 -2.39 -5.12
N PRO A 122 -16.55 -1.88 -5.00
CA PRO A 122 -17.16 -1.09 -6.04
C PRO A 122 -16.35 0.21 -6.23
N PRO A 123 -16.26 0.75 -7.45
CA PRO A 123 -15.59 2.01 -7.70
C PRO A 123 -16.23 3.14 -6.87
N PRO A 124 -15.45 4.13 -6.42
CA PRO A 124 -15.99 5.26 -5.67
C PRO A 124 -17.07 5.96 -6.52
N ARG A 125 -18.22 6.23 -5.90
CA ARG A 125 -19.30 6.93 -6.58
C ARG A 125 -18.80 8.32 -6.96
N ARG A 126 -18.86 8.66 -8.25
CA ARG A 126 -18.55 10.03 -8.72
C ARG A 126 -19.45 11.00 -7.96
N PRO A 127 -18.92 12.07 -7.38
CA PRO A 127 -19.78 13.14 -6.89
C PRO A 127 -20.65 13.61 -8.06
N VAL A 128 -21.96 13.48 -7.92
CA VAL A 128 -22.91 14.02 -8.91
C VAL A 128 -22.76 15.53 -8.82
N SER A 129 -22.11 16.14 -9.82
CA SER A 129 -22.10 17.58 -9.95
C SER A 129 -23.57 17.99 -10.10
N SER A 130 -24.12 18.67 -9.10
CA SER A 130 -25.40 19.34 -9.23
C SER A 130 -25.28 20.30 -10.41
N THR A 131 -25.89 19.95 -11.54
CA THR A 131 -26.04 20.83 -12.69
C THR A 131 -26.77 22.06 -12.18
N PRO A 132 -26.22 23.28 -12.32
CA PRO A 132 -26.98 24.46 -11.98
C PRO A 132 -28.17 24.53 -12.93
N THR A 133 -29.37 24.40 -12.38
CA THR A 133 -30.63 24.62 -13.09
C THR A 133 -30.57 26.06 -13.64
N SER A 134 -30.38 26.19 -14.94
CA SER A 134 -30.48 27.50 -15.61
C SER A 134 -31.92 27.98 -15.42
N ARG A 135 -32.10 28.93 -14.53
CA ARG A 135 -33.35 29.73 -14.47
C ARG A 135 -33.50 30.44 -15.82
N ARG A 136 -34.36 29.90 -16.65
CA ARG A 136 -34.85 30.57 -17.84
C ARG A 136 -35.57 31.82 -17.37
N ALA A 137 -34.97 32.97 -17.55
CA ALA A 137 -35.66 34.25 -17.42
C ALA A 137 -36.71 34.33 -18.51
N SER A 138 -38.01 34.29 -18.13
CA SER A 138 -39.09 34.56 -19.02
C SER A 138 -39.18 36.08 -19.19
N SER A 139 -38.70 36.59 -20.29
CA SER A 139 -39.03 37.94 -20.75
C SER A 139 -40.43 37.95 -21.33
N ARG A 140 -41.40 38.58 -20.66
CA ARG A 140 -42.67 38.98 -21.25
C ARG A 140 -42.45 40.20 -22.13
N PRO A 141 -42.93 40.22 -23.36
CA PRO A 141 -43.07 41.49 -24.12
C PRO A 141 -44.39 42.15 -23.71
N ARG A 142 -44.32 43.46 -23.67
CA ARG A 142 -45.50 44.33 -23.70
C ARG A 142 -45.98 44.46 -25.12
#